data_1f999fc95c46451f13dc35827aabf721
#
_entry.id   1f999fc95c46451f13dc35827aabf721
#
_cell.length_a   1.000
_cell.length_b   1.000
_cell.length_c   1.000
_cell.angle_alpha   90.00
_cell.angle_beta   90.00
_cell.angle_gamma   90.00
#
_symmetry.space_group_name_H-M   'P 1'
#
loop_
_entity.id
_entity.type
_entity.pdbx_description
1 polymer ?
#
loop_
_entity_poly.entity_id
_entity_poly.type
_entity_poly.pdbx_seq_one_letter_code
_entity_poly.pdbx_strand_id
1 'polypeptide(L)'
;TSILEINDGAYAKFTAAAVAPEATLTDASTVTINALTQSVSKVTLGGNRTIGLASGGVSGAFISLLIIQDGTGSRTVSWNAAYEFAADTAPTLTTTANLGDLFVFRYNGAKWLEVGRNLALTLS
;
A
#
# COMPACT_ATOMS: atom_id res chain seq x y z
N THR A 1 -24.34 -2.32 -6.19
CA THR A 1 -23.96 -3.68 -5.80
C THR A 1 -23.63 -3.74 -4.33
N SER A 2 -24.32 -4.60 -3.61
CA SER A 2 -24.02 -4.85 -2.19
C SER A 2 -22.78 -5.70 -2.09
N ILE A 3 -21.86 -5.32 -1.22
CA ILE A 3 -20.72 -6.14 -0.89
C ILE A 3 -21.11 -7.04 0.30
N LEU A 4 -21.24 -6.47 1.45
CA LEU A 4 -21.75 -7.12 2.66
C LEU A 4 -22.16 -6.01 3.63
N GLU A 5 -23.34 -6.14 4.22
CA GLU A 5 -23.81 -5.17 5.18
C GLU A 5 -24.31 -5.88 6.43
N ILE A 6 -23.84 -5.45 7.59
CA ILE A 6 -24.25 -5.94 8.90
C ILE A 6 -24.87 -4.77 9.66
N ASN A 7 -26.18 -4.81 9.85
CA ASN A 7 -26.95 -3.68 10.40
C ASN A 7 -27.34 -3.83 11.87
N ASP A 8 -27.06 -4.96 12.48
CA ASP A 8 -27.50 -5.29 13.84
C ASP A 8 -26.37 -5.35 14.87
N GLY A 9 -25.18 -4.89 14.50
CA GLY A 9 -24.00 -4.96 15.35
C GLY A 9 -23.36 -6.35 15.45
N ALA A 10 -23.85 -7.34 14.69
CA ALA A 10 -23.24 -8.65 14.62
C ALA A 10 -21.94 -8.59 13.80
N TYR A 11 -21.14 -9.64 13.91
CA TYR A 11 -19.92 -9.76 13.10
C TYR A 11 -20.19 -10.52 11.80
N ALA A 12 -19.41 -10.22 10.77
CA ALA A 12 -19.40 -11.02 9.55
C ALA A 12 -18.55 -12.29 9.76
N LYS A 13 -19.14 -13.46 9.49
CA LYS A 13 -18.44 -14.75 9.57
C LYS A 13 -18.24 -15.30 8.17
N PHE A 14 -16.99 -15.61 7.85
CA PHE A 14 -16.63 -16.26 6.59
C PHE A 14 -16.33 -17.74 6.87
N THR A 15 -16.94 -18.63 6.12
CA THR A 15 -16.69 -20.09 6.23
C THR A 15 -15.53 -20.54 5.35
N ALA A 16 -14.99 -19.64 4.55
CA ALA A 16 -13.79 -19.79 3.76
C ALA A 16 -12.93 -18.53 3.89
N ALA A 17 -11.73 -18.52 3.32
CA ALA A 17 -10.85 -17.36 3.38
C ALA A 17 -11.49 -16.15 2.68
N ALA A 18 -11.40 -14.97 3.33
CA ALA A 18 -11.71 -13.70 2.69
C ALA A 18 -10.41 -13.16 2.10
N VAL A 19 -10.38 -12.90 0.80
CA VAL A 19 -9.20 -12.45 0.07
C VAL A 19 -9.48 -11.11 -0.58
N ALA A 20 -8.57 -10.13 -0.34
CA ALA A 20 -8.52 -8.91 -1.15
C ALA A 20 -7.60 -9.20 -2.35
N PRO A 21 -8.10 -9.20 -3.59
CA PRO A 21 -7.25 -9.44 -4.75
C PRO A 21 -6.18 -8.36 -4.88
N GLU A 22 -4.96 -8.75 -5.19
CA GLU A 22 -3.88 -7.80 -5.39
C GLU A 22 -4.11 -6.96 -6.65
N ALA A 23 -4.18 -5.65 -6.47
CA ALA A 23 -4.31 -4.70 -7.56
C ALA A 23 -2.94 -4.26 -8.06
N THR A 24 -2.79 -4.14 -9.38
CA THR A 24 -1.61 -3.52 -9.99
C THR A 24 -1.90 -2.04 -10.20
N LEU A 25 -1.17 -1.18 -9.49
CA LEU A 25 -1.33 0.26 -9.61
C LEU A 25 -0.67 0.77 -10.90
N THR A 26 -1.20 1.87 -11.41
CA THR A 26 -0.61 2.55 -12.57
C THR A 26 0.72 3.20 -12.16
N ASP A 27 1.79 2.87 -12.89
CA ASP A 27 3.09 3.53 -12.74
C ASP A 27 3.03 4.90 -13.40
N ALA A 28 2.93 5.93 -12.60
CA ALA A 28 2.82 7.34 -13.04
C ALA A 28 3.67 8.21 -12.12
N SER A 29 3.88 9.47 -12.49
CA SER A 29 4.66 10.41 -11.66
C SER A 29 4.13 10.48 -10.22
N THR A 30 2.81 10.39 -10.06
CA THR A 30 2.17 10.16 -8.76
C THR A 30 1.40 8.84 -8.83
N VAL A 31 1.78 7.89 -7.99
CA VAL A 31 1.09 6.60 -7.86
C VAL A 31 -0.04 6.77 -6.86
N THR A 32 -1.26 6.48 -7.28
CA THR A 32 -2.46 6.64 -6.46
C THR A 32 -3.03 5.29 -6.04
N ILE A 33 -3.60 5.24 -4.84
CA ILE A 33 -4.19 4.05 -4.24
C ILE A 33 -5.63 4.38 -3.85
N ASN A 34 -6.57 3.48 -4.15
CA ASN A 34 -7.90 3.53 -3.59
C ASN A 34 -8.00 2.47 -2.49
N ALA A 35 -8.07 2.90 -1.23
CA ALA A 35 -8.06 1.98 -0.09
C ALA A 35 -9.28 1.05 -0.04
N LEU A 36 -10.40 1.42 -0.68
CA LEU A 36 -11.59 0.58 -0.71
C LEU A 36 -11.50 -0.57 -1.71
N THR A 37 -10.78 -0.37 -2.82
CA THR A 37 -10.75 -1.35 -3.92
C THR A 37 -9.35 -1.90 -4.19
N GLN A 38 -8.32 -1.27 -3.64
CA GLN A 38 -6.91 -1.61 -3.88
C GLN A 38 -6.14 -1.71 -2.56
N SER A 39 -6.77 -2.25 -1.52
CA SER A 39 -6.15 -2.35 -0.19
C SER A 39 -4.91 -3.24 -0.17
N VAL A 40 -4.81 -4.18 -1.10
CA VAL A 40 -3.60 -4.96 -1.36
C VAL A 40 -3.14 -4.62 -2.77
N SER A 41 -2.00 -3.98 -2.90
CA SER A 41 -1.58 -3.45 -4.20
C SER A 41 -0.08 -3.56 -4.41
N LYS A 42 0.31 -3.48 -5.68
CA LYS A 42 1.71 -3.43 -6.09
C LYS A 42 1.90 -2.43 -7.21
N VAL A 43 3.12 -1.93 -7.33
CA VAL A 43 3.55 -1.10 -8.45
C VAL A 43 5.00 -1.41 -8.78
N THR A 44 5.30 -1.53 -10.08
CA THR A 44 6.69 -1.61 -10.56
C THR A 44 7.11 -0.23 -11.06
N LEU A 45 8.16 0.32 -10.47
CA LEU A 45 8.61 1.67 -10.75
C LEU A 45 9.45 1.72 -12.01
N GLY A 46 9.01 2.45 -13.02
CA GLY A 46 9.77 2.77 -14.23
C GLY A 46 10.50 4.11 -14.15
N GLY A 47 10.48 4.77 -13.00
CA GLY A 47 11.12 6.04 -12.74
C GLY A 47 10.97 6.43 -11.26
N ASN A 48 11.49 7.60 -10.91
CA ASN A 48 11.25 8.17 -9.57
C ASN A 48 9.80 8.64 -9.48
N ARG A 49 9.12 8.29 -8.38
CA ARG A 49 7.67 8.53 -8.23
C ARG A 49 7.34 9.16 -6.89
N THR A 50 6.14 9.72 -6.80
CA THR A 50 5.52 10.12 -5.54
C THR A 50 4.40 9.13 -5.22
N ILE A 51 4.38 8.60 -4.00
CA ILE A 51 3.24 7.84 -3.51
C ILE A 51 2.21 8.87 -3.03
N GLY A 52 1.11 8.96 -3.75
CA GLY A 52 0.04 9.92 -3.50
C GLY A 52 -0.84 9.54 -2.32
N LEU A 53 -1.65 10.48 -1.86
CA LEU A 53 -2.63 10.21 -0.81
C LEU A 53 -3.56 9.06 -1.22
N ALA A 54 -3.66 8.03 -0.38
CA ALA A 54 -4.64 6.98 -0.59
C ALA A 54 -6.05 7.53 -0.35
N SER A 55 -6.94 7.32 -1.33
CA SER A 55 -8.35 7.71 -1.22
C SER A 55 -9.16 6.62 -0.52
N GLY A 56 -10.38 6.96 -0.08
CA GLY A 56 -11.31 6.00 0.49
C GLY A 56 -10.92 5.47 1.87
N GLY A 57 -10.03 6.15 2.59
CA GLY A 57 -9.63 5.75 3.91
C GLY A 57 -10.76 5.88 4.93
N VAL A 58 -10.96 4.82 5.71
CA VAL A 58 -11.85 4.78 6.87
C VAL A 58 -10.99 4.45 8.08
N SER A 59 -11.22 5.12 9.20
CA SER A 59 -10.46 4.87 10.44
C SER A 59 -10.47 3.37 10.77
N GLY A 60 -9.29 2.80 10.93
CA GLY A 60 -9.10 1.36 11.13
C GLY A 60 -8.83 0.56 9.85
N ALA A 61 -8.90 1.18 8.66
CA ALA A 61 -8.55 0.52 7.41
C ALA A 61 -7.04 0.25 7.34
N PHE A 62 -6.69 -0.84 6.66
CA PHE A 62 -5.30 -1.20 6.36
C PHE A 62 -5.07 -1.18 4.85
N ILE A 63 -3.88 -0.77 4.44
CA ILE A 63 -3.38 -0.98 3.08
C ILE A 63 -2.02 -1.66 3.13
N SER A 64 -1.79 -2.53 2.15
CA SER A 64 -0.51 -3.21 1.94
C SER A 64 -0.02 -2.82 0.55
N LEU A 65 1.16 -2.22 0.48
CA LEU A 65 1.76 -1.73 -0.76
C LEU A 65 3.10 -2.39 -1.01
N LEU A 66 3.22 -3.10 -2.12
CA LEU A 66 4.48 -3.66 -2.60
C LEU A 66 5.04 -2.77 -3.71
N ILE A 67 6.21 -2.19 -3.46
CA ILE A 67 6.91 -1.35 -4.42
C ILE A 67 8.07 -2.14 -5.01
N ILE A 68 8.07 -2.32 -6.32
CA ILE A 68 9.00 -3.19 -7.04
C ILE A 68 9.92 -2.34 -7.91
N GLN A 69 11.21 -2.58 -7.83
CA GLN A 69 12.17 -2.01 -8.79
C GLN A 69 12.02 -2.70 -10.14
N ASP A 70 12.08 -1.93 -11.23
CA ASP A 70 12.13 -2.51 -12.56
C ASP A 70 13.49 -3.14 -12.86
N GLY A 71 13.71 -3.61 -14.08
CA GLY A 71 14.97 -4.23 -14.50
C GLY A 71 16.17 -3.27 -14.53
N THR A 72 15.95 -1.97 -14.41
CA THR A 72 17.00 -0.95 -14.30
C THR A 72 17.38 -0.70 -12.83
N GLY A 73 16.40 -0.69 -11.93
CA GLY A 73 16.63 -0.37 -10.54
C GLY A 73 16.89 1.12 -10.28
N SER A 74 17.35 1.43 -9.08
CA SER A 74 17.72 2.78 -8.64
C SER A 74 16.56 3.79 -8.64
N ARG A 75 15.32 3.30 -8.60
CA ARG A 75 14.13 4.17 -8.52
C ARG A 75 13.89 4.58 -7.07
N THR A 76 13.44 5.80 -6.89
CA THR A 76 13.13 6.37 -5.58
C THR A 76 11.67 6.77 -5.49
N VAL A 77 11.15 6.88 -4.27
CA VAL A 77 9.83 7.45 -4.02
C VAL A 77 9.92 8.57 -3.00
N SER A 78 9.05 9.56 -3.17
CA SER A 78 8.65 10.47 -2.12
C SER A 78 7.24 10.12 -1.66
N TRP A 79 6.89 10.47 -0.43
CA TRP A 79 5.63 10.10 0.18
C TRP A 79 4.77 11.33 0.43
N ASN A 80 3.48 11.23 0.15
CA ASN A 80 2.52 12.24 0.57
C ASN A 80 2.59 12.42 2.09
N ALA A 81 2.39 13.64 2.57
CA ALA A 81 2.48 13.98 4.01
C ALA A 81 1.48 13.24 4.89
N ALA A 82 0.47 12.59 4.29
CA ALA A 82 -0.48 11.76 5.04
C ALA A 82 0.11 10.42 5.49
N TYR A 83 1.24 9.99 4.93
CA TYR A 83 1.95 8.80 5.40
C TYR A 83 2.87 9.18 6.56
N GLU A 84 2.71 8.49 7.68
CA GLU A 84 3.46 8.74 8.91
C GLU A 84 4.41 7.58 9.18
N PHE A 85 5.66 7.93 9.49
CA PHE A 85 6.72 6.96 9.78
C PHE A 85 7.29 7.23 11.17
N ALA A 86 7.80 6.19 11.83
CA ALA A 86 8.40 6.33 13.15
C ALA A 86 9.52 7.38 13.12
N ALA A 87 9.49 8.30 14.09
CA ALA A 87 10.44 9.42 14.20
C ALA A 87 10.52 10.27 12.93
N ASP A 88 9.42 10.39 12.18
CA ASP A 88 9.33 11.12 10.91
C ASP A 88 10.38 10.68 9.87
N THR A 89 10.85 9.44 9.96
CA THR A 89 11.88 8.91 9.09
C THR A 89 11.27 8.01 8.02
N ALA A 90 11.08 8.54 6.82
CA ALA A 90 10.60 7.78 5.68
C ALA A 90 11.61 6.70 5.26
N PRO A 91 11.13 5.55 4.77
CA PRO A 91 12.02 4.50 4.32
C PRO A 91 12.82 4.91 3.08
N THR A 92 14.06 4.43 3.01
CA THR A 92 14.84 4.43 1.78
C THR A 92 14.56 3.13 1.05
N LEU A 93 14.10 3.21 -0.21
CA LEU A 93 13.84 2.03 -1.00
C LEU A 93 15.11 1.25 -1.29
N THR A 94 14.98 -0.06 -1.36
CA THR A 94 15.97 -0.92 -2.00
C THR A 94 16.12 -0.51 -3.46
N THR A 95 17.35 -0.32 -3.91
CA THR A 95 17.64 0.16 -5.27
C THR A 95 17.99 -0.96 -6.25
N THR A 96 18.19 -2.18 -5.77
CA THR A 96 18.53 -3.34 -6.61
C THR A 96 17.36 -3.68 -7.54
N ALA A 97 17.69 -3.86 -8.82
CA ALA A 97 16.70 -4.25 -9.84
C ALA A 97 15.90 -5.50 -9.44
N ASN A 98 14.63 -5.49 -9.76
CA ASN A 98 13.68 -6.60 -9.58
C ASN A 98 13.36 -6.98 -8.13
N LEU A 99 13.94 -6.31 -7.12
CA LEU A 99 13.55 -6.54 -5.73
C LEU A 99 12.35 -5.68 -5.34
N GLY A 100 11.61 -6.14 -4.34
CA GLY A 100 10.43 -5.45 -3.81
C GLY A 100 10.58 -5.06 -2.36
N ASP A 101 9.98 -3.93 -2.01
CA ASP A 101 9.83 -3.45 -0.64
C ASP A 101 8.35 -3.43 -0.28
N LEU A 102 8.00 -4.08 0.82
CA LEU A 102 6.62 -4.21 1.27
C LEU A 102 6.36 -3.31 2.46
N PHE A 103 5.28 -2.52 2.37
CA PHE A 103 4.84 -1.59 3.41
C PHE A 103 3.39 -1.84 3.78
N VAL A 104 3.09 -1.78 5.08
CA VAL A 104 1.71 -1.87 5.58
C VAL A 104 1.41 -0.62 6.40
N PHE A 105 0.24 -0.02 6.15
CA PHE A 105 -0.22 1.18 6.85
C PHE A 105 -1.61 0.96 7.42
N ARG A 106 -1.87 1.60 8.57
CA ARG A 106 -3.17 1.67 9.23
C ARG A 106 -3.66 3.10 9.25
N TYR A 107 -4.91 3.33 8.83
CA TYR A 107 -5.51 4.67 8.82
C TYR A 107 -6.14 5.01 10.18
N ASN A 108 -5.83 6.19 10.70
CA ASN A 108 -6.40 6.66 11.97
C ASN A 108 -7.51 7.71 11.78
N GLY A 109 -7.95 7.94 10.55
CA GLY A 109 -8.91 8.97 10.20
C GLY A 109 -8.27 10.27 9.68
N ALA A 110 -6.96 10.44 9.86
CA ALA A 110 -6.19 11.60 9.40
C ALA A 110 -4.91 11.21 8.68
N LYS A 111 -4.23 10.19 9.16
CA LYS A 111 -2.91 9.76 8.66
C LYS A 111 -2.89 8.26 8.42
N TRP A 112 -2.05 7.84 7.47
CA TRP A 112 -1.68 6.45 7.23
C TRP A 112 -0.43 6.13 8.03
N LEU A 113 -0.59 5.40 9.13
CA LEU A 113 0.49 5.07 10.06
C LEU A 113 1.20 3.82 9.60
N GLU A 114 2.50 3.88 9.39
CA GLU A 114 3.27 2.69 9.03
C GLU A 114 3.23 1.66 10.15
N VAL A 115 2.72 0.46 9.85
CA VAL A 115 2.69 -0.67 10.78
C VAL A 115 4.01 -1.44 10.70
N GLY A 116 4.58 -1.57 9.51
CA GLY A 116 5.82 -2.27 9.30
C GLY A 116 6.31 -2.21 7.88
N ARG A 117 7.55 -2.64 7.68
CA ARG A 117 8.20 -2.73 6.38
C ARG A 117 9.07 -3.97 6.30
N ASN A 118 9.16 -4.54 5.10
CA ASN A 118 10.12 -5.57 4.76
C ASN A 118 10.79 -5.18 3.46
N LEU A 119 12.10 -5.02 3.48
CA LEU A 119 12.87 -4.50 2.36
C LEU A 119 13.64 -5.61 1.65
N ALA A 120 14.01 -5.36 0.40
CA ALA A 120 14.87 -6.23 -0.41
C ALA A 120 14.33 -7.65 -0.58
N LEU A 121 13.03 -7.78 -0.83
CA LEU A 121 12.38 -9.07 -1.02
C LEU A 121 12.61 -9.59 -2.44
N THR A 122 12.99 -10.85 -2.54
CA THR A 122 13.01 -11.59 -3.81
C THR A 122 11.60 -12.08 -4.11
N LEU A 123 11.05 -11.74 -5.26
CA LEU A 123 9.63 -11.95 -5.57
C LEU A 123 9.37 -13.19 -6.42
N SER A 124 10.41 -13.80 -6.96
CA SER A 124 10.26 -15.02 -7.78
C SER A 124 11.53 -15.86 -7.79
#